data_cc53c4faffc282031491e5a2c8ce2f07
#
_entry.id   cc53c4faffc282031491e5a2c8ce2f07
#
_cell.length_a   1.000
_cell.length_b   1.000
_cell.length_c   1.000
_cell.angle_alpha   90.00
_cell.angle_beta   90.00
_cell.angle_gamma   90.00
#
_symmetry.space_group_name_H-M   'P 1'
#
loop_
_entity.id
_entity.type
_entity.pdbx_description
1 polymer ?
#
loop_
_entity_poly.entity_id
_entity_poly.type
_entity_poly.pdbx_seq_one_letter_code
_entity_poly.pdbx_strand_id
1 'polypeptide(L)'
;MFSKLAGGKIIYLNDRHEEKDTEKEARQRIYDKRILPLLGEDDIAIFGEAIDTFLLSYYRDLDFATINNDNIFYVPNYRKYSSLTEALIHNNLTCEEIKKREAKTLIPYIVSKNTQILAKKIKCSLLADHKSVERVNNKTSYRALMKKLGFPIIPGFGVGNLKDAKLRFHCLKNQGFKDIVIKKERSASGFGVFVIRTEKELENRFTKYFAKDKSFLLEGIIRDVKASPNIQYWIGRKKITFIGLSDQLFEEGRFIHKGSIFPSQLVEEAPVLKKVKRLSWKFCRYLQSRKCYGLTGIDYIITKDNAIYSTEVNFRFNYSTFPALIAERLFDSVRGISWKAFTMKGRPTTFEKLFRNSHKLFIAKKKGYGVFPIDIGLLKTKGEGQFMVIAPTAEEADNYKNRLRQAYENMF
;
A
#
# COMPACT_ATOMS: atom_id res chain seq x y z
N MET A 1 -3.37 17.45 -3.41
CA MET A 1 -4.11 16.96 -2.24
C MET A 1 -3.23 16.87 -0.98
N PHE A 2 -2.17 16.10 -0.98
CA PHE A 2 -1.29 15.92 0.19
C PHE A 2 -0.58 17.20 0.60
N SER A 3 -0.24 18.09 -0.33
CA SER A 3 0.29 19.42 -0.02
C SER A 3 -0.65 20.22 0.89
N LYS A 4 -1.97 20.16 0.64
CA LYS A 4 -2.98 20.77 1.54
C LYS A 4 -3.00 20.09 2.92
N LEU A 5 -2.88 18.76 2.97
CA LEU A 5 -2.87 18.00 4.23
C LEU A 5 -1.56 18.19 5.02
N ALA A 6 -0.44 18.36 4.34
CA ALA A 6 0.88 18.60 4.93
C ALA A 6 1.14 20.09 5.26
N GLY A 7 0.30 21.00 4.74
CA GLY A 7 0.41 22.43 5.00
C GLY A 7 1.45 23.16 4.15
N GLY A 8 1.66 22.73 2.89
CA GLY A 8 2.54 23.41 1.95
C GLY A 8 3.16 22.50 0.90
N LYS A 9 4.11 23.04 0.14
CA LYS A 9 4.86 22.32 -0.89
C LYS A 9 5.58 21.11 -0.33
N ILE A 10 5.47 19.98 -1.02
CA ILE A 10 5.99 18.68 -0.55
C ILE A 10 6.91 18.04 -1.59
N ILE A 11 7.78 17.17 -1.08
CA ILE A 11 8.60 16.28 -1.90
C ILE A 11 8.06 14.86 -1.76
N TYR A 12 7.78 14.22 -2.89
CA TYR A 12 7.42 12.81 -2.94
C TYR A 12 8.62 11.93 -3.29
N LEU A 13 8.80 10.87 -2.51
CA LEU A 13 9.77 9.83 -2.76
C LEU A 13 9.13 8.46 -2.54
N ASN A 14 8.61 7.87 -3.60
CA ASN A 14 7.91 6.59 -3.53
C ASN A 14 8.88 5.40 -3.62
N ASP A 15 9.82 5.32 -2.69
CA ASP A 15 10.84 4.28 -2.64
C ASP A 15 10.42 3.11 -1.73
N ARG A 16 9.94 2.02 -2.34
CA ARG A 16 9.50 0.82 -1.63
C ARG A 16 10.63 -0.07 -1.12
N HIS A 17 11.87 0.13 -1.56
CA HIS A 17 13.03 -0.66 -1.11
C HIS A 17 13.31 -0.49 0.38
N GLU A 18 12.94 0.65 0.93
CA GLU A 18 13.06 0.90 2.35
C GLU A 18 12.20 -0.04 3.20
N GLU A 19 11.29 -0.81 2.59
CA GLU A 19 10.45 -1.81 3.25
C GLU A 19 11.13 -3.20 3.42
N LYS A 20 12.34 -3.40 2.85
CA LYS A 20 13.17 -4.62 2.96
C LYS A 20 12.43 -5.94 2.74
N ASP A 21 12.13 -6.26 1.50
CA ASP A 21 11.65 -7.57 1.07
C ASP A 21 12.51 -8.06 -0.10
N THR A 22 13.46 -8.93 0.19
CA THR A 22 14.56 -9.29 -0.71
C THR A 22 14.14 -9.95 -2.04
N GLU A 23 13.01 -10.66 -2.08
CA GLU A 23 12.55 -11.32 -3.33
C GLU A 23 11.95 -10.36 -4.36
N LYS A 24 11.68 -9.12 -3.96
CA LYS A 24 10.95 -8.13 -4.78
C LYS A 24 11.79 -6.96 -5.25
N GLU A 25 13.08 -6.92 -4.95
CA GLU A 25 13.91 -5.74 -5.21
C GLU A 25 13.80 -5.19 -6.64
N ALA A 26 13.81 -6.05 -7.64
CA ALA A 26 13.69 -5.63 -9.03
C ALA A 26 12.30 -5.08 -9.40
N ARG A 27 11.22 -5.54 -8.72
CA ARG A 27 9.85 -5.07 -8.95
C ARG A 27 9.55 -3.76 -8.25
N GLN A 28 10.15 -3.56 -7.07
CA GLN A 28 9.83 -2.41 -6.23
C GLN A 28 10.36 -1.09 -6.80
N ARG A 29 11.49 -1.15 -7.52
CA ARG A 29 12.12 0.03 -8.12
C ARG A 29 11.28 0.71 -9.20
N ILE A 30 10.33 0.01 -9.77
CA ILE A 30 9.57 0.45 -10.95
C ILE A 30 8.16 0.93 -10.59
N TYR A 31 7.67 0.68 -9.37
CA TYR A 31 6.35 1.13 -8.92
C TYR A 31 6.36 2.51 -8.24
N ASP A 32 7.38 3.32 -8.48
CA ASP A 32 7.51 4.66 -7.93
C ASP A 32 6.54 5.67 -8.56
N LYS A 33 5.99 5.37 -9.74
CA LYS A 33 5.19 6.30 -10.55
C LYS A 33 3.71 6.37 -10.18
N ARG A 34 3.22 5.52 -9.27
CA ARG A 34 1.83 5.56 -8.76
C ARG A 34 1.40 6.92 -8.21
N ILE A 35 2.35 7.71 -7.79
CA ILE A 35 2.10 9.02 -7.22
C ILE A 35 1.73 10.08 -8.28
N LEU A 36 2.13 9.88 -9.54
CA LEU A 36 1.97 10.86 -10.61
C LEU A 36 0.56 11.46 -10.69
N PRO A 37 -0.52 10.67 -10.69
CA PRO A 37 -1.87 11.22 -10.78
C PRO A 37 -2.30 11.99 -9.52
N LEU A 38 -1.49 12.01 -8.46
CA LEU A 38 -1.82 12.68 -7.19
C LEU A 38 -1.00 13.95 -6.95
N LEU A 39 -0.03 14.24 -7.80
CA LEU A 39 0.83 15.41 -7.69
C LEU A 39 0.09 16.70 -8.03
N GLY A 40 0.45 17.77 -7.34
CA GLY A 40 0.09 19.14 -7.67
C GLY A 40 1.20 19.84 -8.45
N GLU A 41 0.92 21.01 -8.98
CA GLU A 41 1.84 21.80 -9.81
C GLU A 41 3.15 22.12 -9.08
N ASP A 42 3.07 22.53 -7.81
CA ASP A 42 4.21 22.91 -6.99
C ASP A 42 4.91 21.75 -6.29
N ASP A 43 4.31 20.55 -6.34
CA ASP A 43 4.90 19.38 -5.68
C ASP A 43 6.19 18.96 -6.39
N ILE A 44 7.11 18.36 -5.65
CA ILE A 44 8.36 17.81 -6.17
C ILE A 44 8.25 16.29 -6.15
N ALA A 45 8.67 15.65 -7.24
CA ALA A 45 8.69 14.20 -7.32
C ALA A 45 10.08 13.69 -7.74
N ILE A 46 10.51 12.58 -7.12
CA ILE A 46 11.81 11.96 -7.35
C ILE A 46 11.60 10.55 -7.85
N PHE A 47 12.20 10.24 -8.99
CA PHE A 47 12.09 8.95 -9.66
C PHE A 47 13.46 8.38 -10.00
N GLY A 48 13.56 7.05 -10.02
CA GLY A 48 14.76 6.34 -10.49
C GLY A 48 14.85 6.22 -12.01
N GLU A 49 13.71 6.28 -12.70
CA GLU A 49 13.62 6.10 -14.15
C GLU A 49 12.69 7.13 -14.78
N ALA A 50 12.89 7.38 -16.07
CA ALA A 50 12.03 8.28 -16.83
C ALA A 50 10.57 7.81 -16.82
N ILE A 51 9.68 8.76 -16.85
CA ILE A 51 8.24 8.54 -16.95
C ILE A 51 7.91 8.26 -18.42
N ASP A 52 7.00 7.32 -18.66
CA ASP A 52 6.42 7.11 -20.00
C ASP A 52 5.67 8.38 -20.45
N THR A 53 6.12 8.95 -21.57
CA THR A 53 5.60 10.24 -22.06
C THR A 53 4.14 10.15 -22.50
N PHE A 54 3.73 9.01 -23.06
CA PHE A 54 2.34 8.79 -23.46
C PHE A 54 1.42 8.68 -22.23
N LEU A 55 1.86 8.00 -21.15
CA LEU A 55 1.14 7.97 -19.89
C LEU A 55 0.98 9.38 -19.29
N LEU A 56 2.05 10.17 -19.34
CA LEU A 56 2.03 11.53 -18.82
C LEU A 56 1.06 12.43 -19.62
N SER A 57 1.03 12.29 -20.96
CA SER A 57 0.05 12.97 -21.81
C SER A 57 -1.38 12.55 -21.42
N TYR A 58 -1.63 11.24 -21.33
CA TYR A 58 -2.94 10.72 -20.91
C TYR A 58 -3.41 11.30 -19.56
N TYR A 59 -2.51 11.42 -18.59
CA TYR A 59 -2.85 12.03 -17.30
C TYR A 59 -3.16 13.53 -17.43
N ARG A 60 -2.43 14.26 -18.27
CA ARG A 60 -2.67 15.69 -18.51
C ARG A 60 -4.01 15.93 -19.19
N ASP A 61 -4.40 15.09 -20.14
CA ASP A 61 -5.70 15.16 -20.81
C ASP A 61 -6.88 14.99 -19.84
N LEU A 62 -6.63 14.34 -18.70
CA LEU A 62 -7.59 14.16 -17.59
C LEU A 62 -7.43 15.20 -16.46
N ASP A 63 -6.63 16.25 -16.63
CA ASP A 63 -6.22 17.19 -15.56
C ASP A 63 -5.52 16.52 -14.36
N PHE A 64 -4.83 15.40 -14.60
CA PHE A 64 -3.93 14.78 -13.66
C PHE A 64 -2.48 15.11 -13.99
N ALA A 65 -1.56 14.82 -13.05
CA ALA A 65 -0.13 15.07 -13.25
C ALA A 65 0.15 16.52 -13.72
N THR A 66 -0.45 17.46 -13.01
CA THR A 66 -0.24 18.90 -13.25
C THR A 66 1.14 19.38 -12.82
N ILE A 67 1.97 18.48 -12.28
CA ILE A 67 3.32 18.81 -11.82
C ILE A 67 4.14 19.46 -12.93
N ASN A 68 4.81 20.57 -12.60
CA ASN A 68 5.77 21.20 -13.48
C ASN A 68 6.96 20.23 -13.74
N ASN A 69 7.37 20.08 -15.00
CA ASN A 69 8.50 19.23 -15.37
C ASN A 69 9.78 19.59 -14.61
N ASP A 70 10.01 20.86 -14.31
CA ASP A 70 11.15 21.34 -13.53
C ASP A 70 11.14 20.84 -12.07
N ASN A 71 10.03 20.32 -11.61
CA ASN A 71 9.88 19.72 -10.28
C ASN A 71 10.01 18.21 -10.29
N ILE A 72 10.30 17.60 -11.45
CA ILE A 72 10.55 16.18 -11.60
C ILE A 72 12.05 15.92 -11.62
N PHE A 73 12.54 15.16 -10.63
CA PHE A 73 13.95 14.82 -10.51
C PHE A 73 14.17 13.35 -10.81
N TYR A 74 15.20 13.06 -11.60
CA TYR A 74 15.66 11.71 -11.85
C TYR A 74 17.01 11.48 -11.17
N VAL A 75 17.18 10.31 -10.55
CA VAL A 75 18.44 9.95 -9.90
C VAL A 75 19.21 9.00 -10.81
N PRO A 76 20.26 9.46 -11.50
CA PRO A 76 21.02 8.64 -12.41
C PRO A 76 21.72 7.50 -11.65
N ASN A 77 21.86 6.35 -12.32
CA ASN A 77 22.57 5.18 -11.79
C ASN A 77 22.06 4.67 -10.42
N TYR A 78 20.81 4.98 -10.05
CA TYR A 78 20.23 4.57 -8.75
C TYR A 78 20.29 3.05 -8.50
N ARG A 79 20.31 2.24 -9.54
CA ARG A 79 20.42 0.77 -9.45
C ARG A 79 21.74 0.25 -8.89
N LYS A 80 22.78 1.11 -8.78
CA LYS A 80 24.03 0.79 -8.09
C LYS A 80 23.92 0.80 -6.57
N TYR A 81 22.80 1.30 -6.04
CA TYR A 81 22.50 1.43 -4.62
C TYR A 81 21.39 0.49 -4.20
N SER A 82 21.28 0.23 -2.91
CA SER A 82 20.22 -0.65 -2.37
C SER A 82 18.82 -0.05 -2.51
N SER A 83 18.72 1.27 -2.61
CA SER A 83 17.45 2.00 -2.73
C SER A 83 17.63 3.31 -3.49
N LEU A 84 16.53 3.85 -4.02
CA LEU A 84 16.50 5.18 -4.63
C LEU A 84 16.86 6.27 -3.60
N THR A 85 16.40 6.09 -2.36
CA THR A 85 16.72 6.98 -1.24
C THR A 85 18.22 7.03 -0.98
N GLU A 86 18.88 5.88 -0.94
CA GLU A 86 20.34 5.79 -0.77
C GLU A 86 21.07 6.44 -1.93
N ALA A 87 20.67 6.15 -3.17
CA ALA A 87 21.24 6.79 -4.34
C ALA A 87 21.15 8.32 -4.29
N LEU A 88 20.00 8.85 -3.86
CA LEU A 88 19.81 10.28 -3.70
C LEU A 88 20.68 10.87 -2.58
N ILE A 89 20.87 10.16 -1.47
CA ILE A 89 21.78 10.59 -0.40
C ILE A 89 23.21 10.79 -0.94
N HIS A 90 23.65 9.96 -1.86
CA HIS A 90 24.98 10.07 -2.48
C HIS A 90 25.05 11.04 -3.69
N ASN A 91 23.91 11.58 -4.14
CA ASN A 91 23.86 12.56 -5.24
C ASN A 91 23.73 13.99 -4.71
N ASN A 92 24.90 14.64 -4.46
CA ASN A 92 24.93 16.00 -3.93
C ASN A 92 24.27 17.01 -4.87
N LEU A 93 24.50 16.91 -6.17
CA LEU A 93 23.95 17.87 -7.15
C LEU A 93 22.43 17.86 -7.13
N THR A 94 21.81 16.67 -7.23
CA THR A 94 20.34 16.55 -7.15
C THR A 94 19.80 17.04 -5.80
N CYS A 95 20.49 16.75 -4.69
CA CYS A 95 20.08 17.26 -3.37
C CYS A 95 20.09 18.79 -3.30
N GLU A 96 21.12 19.44 -3.85
CA GLU A 96 21.19 20.92 -3.86
C GLU A 96 20.09 21.52 -4.75
N GLU A 97 19.81 20.93 -5.91
CA GLU A 97 18.72 21.39 -6.77
C GLU A 97 17.34 21.25 -6.08
N ILE A 98 17.10 20.14 -5.38
CA ILE A 98 15.88 19.94 -4.60
C ILE A 98 15.76 21.01 -3.48
N LYS A 99 16.85 21.33 -2.79
CA LYS A 99 16.85 22.37 -1.75
C LYS A 99 16.41 23.74 -2.30
N LYS A 100 16.85 24.11 -3.50
CA LYS A 100 16.47 25.37 -4.14
C LYS A 100 14.96 25.49 -4.39
N ARG A 101 14.24 24.39 -4.38
CA ARG A 101 12.77 24.36 -4.56
C ARG A 101 12.00 24.70 -3.28
N GLU A 102 12.67 24.86 -2.12
CA GLU A 102 12.11 25.32 -0.84
C GLU A 102 10.91 24.51 -0.29
N ALA A 103 10.80 23.23 -0.65
CA ALA A 103 9.80 22.38 -0.07
C ALA A 103 10.15 22.03 1.39
N LYS A 104 9.16 22.07 2.28
CA LYS A 104 9.40 21.93 3.73
C LYS A 104 9.20 20.49 4.23
N THR A 105 8.50 19.67 3.48
CA THR A 105 8.11 18.33 3.95
C THR A 105 8.45 17.27 2.91
N LEU A 106 9.21 16.26 3.35
CA LEU A 106 9.44 15.04 2.57
C LEU A 106 8.37 14.00 2.96
N ILE A 107 7.63 13.50 1.97
CA ILE A 107 6.67 12.41 2.12
C ILE A 107 7.22 11.18 1.37
N PRO A 108 7.93 10.29 2.07
CA PRO A 108 8.40 9.05 1.48
C PRO A 108 7.28 8.00 1.42
N TYR A 109 7.48 6.93 0.63
CA TYR A 109 6.59 5.75 0.67
C TYR A 109 6.47 5.20 2.09
N ILE A 110 7.61 5.04 2.77
CA ILE A 110 7.73 4.66 4.17
C ILE A 110 8.87 5.45 4.82
N VAL A 111 8.69 5.85 6.06
CA VAL A 111 9.77 6.51 6.82
C VAL A 111 10.77 5.47 7.31
N SER A 112 12.03 5.61 6.89
CA SER A 112 13.16 4.75 7.23
C SER A 112 14.32 5.57 7.82
N LYS A 113 15.38 4.89 8.24
CA LYS A 113 16.63 5.54 8.65
C LYS A 113 17.24 6.37 7.50
N ASN A 114 17.23 5.83 6.27
CA ASN A 114 17.74 6.53 5.10
C ASN A 114 16.91 7.76 4.75
N THR A 115 15.58 7.69 4.81
CA THR A 115 14.74 8.86 4.58
C THR A 115 14.94 9.94 5.63
N GLN A 116 15.30 9.60 6.89
CA GLN A 116 15.68 10.60 7.89
C GLN A 116 17.02 11.29 7.57
N ILE A 117 18.01 10.53 7.09
CA ILE A 117 19.29 11.08 6.64
C ILE A 117 19.06 12.03 5.46
N LEU A 118 18.28 11.58 4.46
CA LEU A 118 17.94 12.38 3.30
C LEU A 118 17.21 13.67 3.68
N ALA A 119 16.18 13.58 4.53
CA ALA A 119 15.42 14.76 4.97
C ALA A 119 16.31 15.84 5.60
N LYS A 120 17.26 15.43 6.45
CA LYS A 120 18.27 16.35 7.01
C LYS A 120 19.14 16.97 5.91
N LYS A 121 19.60 16.14 4.95
CA LYS A 121 20.47 16.58 3.86
C LYS A 121 19.81 17.62 2.97
N ILE A 122 18.51 17.43 2.63
CA ILE A 122 17.74 18.37 1.80
C ILE A 122 16.98 19.43 2.62
N LYS A 123 17.25 19.55 3.93
CA LYS A 123 16.65 20.52 4.86
C LYS A 123 15.11 20.44 4.92
N CYS A 124 14.55 19.24 4.82
CA CYS A 124 13.11 18.97 4.95
C CYS A 124 12.78 18.31 6.27
N SER A 125 11.52 18.44 6.70
CA SER A 125 10.96 17.67 7.82
C SER A 125 10.31 16.38 7.33
N LEU A 126 10.31 15.35 8.18
CA LEU A 126 9.44 14.19 8.07
C LEU A 126 8.23 14.34 9.00
N LEU A 127 7.16 13.62 8.68
CA LEU A 127 5.93 13.64 9.47
C LEU A 127 5.98 12.74 10.71
N ALA A 128 6.92 11.77 10.73
CA ALA A 128 7.17 10.87 11.85
C ALA A 128 8.65 10.49 11.90
N ASP A 129 9.12 9.99 13.04
CA ASP A 129 10.44 9.37 13.15
C ASP A 129 10.41 7.89 12.73
N HIS A 130 11.54 7.36 12.25
CA HIS A 130 11.58 5.99 11.72
C HIS A 130 11.36 4.93 12.80
N LYS A 131 11.82 5.15 14.05
CA LYS A 131 11.66 4.17 15.13
C LYS A 131 10.18 3.97 15.49
N SER A 132 9.42 5.07 15.51
CA SER A 132 7.98 5.03 15.71
C SER A 132 7.25 4.30 14.58
N VAL A 133 7.61 4.62 13.31
CA VAL A 133 7.04 3.93 12.15
C VAL A 133 7.41 2.45 12.12
N GLU A 134 8.65 2.12 12.38
CA GLU A 134 9.14 0.74 12.45
C GLU A 134 8.40 -0.06 13.52
N ARG A 135 8.24 0.51 14.72
CA ARG A 135 7.52 -0.13 15.83
C ARG A 135 6.05 -0.39 15.49
N VAL A 136 5.41 0.53 14.81
CA VAL A 136 3.99 0.41 14.45
C VAL A 136 3.79 -0.60 13.31
N ASN A 137 4.69 -0.61 12.31
CA ASN A 137 4.63 -1.55 11.18
C ASN A 137 5.13 -2.97 11.52
N ASN A 138 5.81 -3.17 12.64
CA ASN A 138 6.22 -4.49 13.09
C ASN A 138 5.02 -5.25 13.67
N LYS A 139 4.70 -6.42 13.13
CA LYS A 139 3.49 -7.18 13.48
C LYS A 139 3.41 -7.57 14.96
N THR A 140 4.52 -7.97 15.55
CA THR A 140 4.57 -8.35 16.98
C THR A 140 4.37 -7.13 17.89
N SER A 141 5.06 -6.02 17.59
CA SER A 141 4.92 -4.77 18.34
C SER A 141 3.54 -4.16 18.19
N TYR A 142 2.99 -4.16 16.97
CA TYR A 142 1.62 -3.72 16.69
C TYR A 142 0.61 -4.53 17.51
N ARG A 143 0.71 -5.85 17.49
CA ARG A 143 -0.15 -6.73 18.25
C ARG A 143 -0.13 -6.42 19.75
N ALA A 144 1.06 -6.26 20.34
CA ALA A 144 1.22 -5.89 21.75
C ALA A 144 0.56 -4.53 22.06
N LEU A 145 0.72 -3.55 21.13
CA LEU A 145 0.08 -2.25 21.24
C LEU A 145 -1.46 -2.35 21.15
N MET A 146 -1.98 -3.13 20.21
CA MET A 146 -3.43 -3.31 20.06
C MET A 146 -4.05 -3.95 21.30
N LYS A 147 -3.40 -4.97 21.85
CA LYS A 147 -3.82 -5.58 23.13
C LYS A 147 -3.86 -4.54 24.27
N LYS A 148 -2.80 -3.73 24.40
CA LYS A 148 -2.73 -2.65 25.41
C LYS A 148 -3.85 -1.61 25.23
N LEU A 149 -4.22 -1.31 23.99
CA LEU A 149 -5.29 -0.36 23.67
C LEU A 149 -6.70 -0.98 23.72
N GLY A 150 -6.81 -2.28 24.06
CA GLY A 150 -8.11 -2.97 24.13
C GLY A 150 -8.76 -3.23 22.78
N PHE A 151 -7.96 -3.42 21.73
CA PHE A 151 -8.48 -3.78 20.41
C PHE A 151 -8.72 -5.28 20.33
N PRO A 152 -9.76 -5.72 19.63
CA PRO A 152 -9.94 -7.12 19.29
C PRO A 152 -8.84 -7.53 18.29
N ILE A 153 -8.06 -8.53 18.65
CA ILE A 153 -6.98 -9.09 17.85
C ILE A 153 -7.16 -10.61 17.73
N ILE A 154 -6.65 -11.19 16.65
CA ILE A 154 -6.65 -12.64 16.46
C ILE A 154 -5.84 -13.30 17.58
N PRO A 155 -6.29 -14.41 18.22
CA PRO A 155 -5.47 -15.17 19.16
C PRO A 155 -4.13 -15.59 18.53
N GLY A 156 -3.03 -15.36 19.22
CA GLY A 156 -1.69 -15.65 18.70
C GLY A 156 -0.57 -15.11 19.58
N PHE A 157 0.69 -15.38 19.18
CA PHE A 157 1.88 -15.15 19.98
C PHE A 157 3.05 -14.67 19.11
N GLY A 158 3.78 -13.68 19.59
CA GLY A 158 5.14 -13.43 19.12
C GLY A 158 6.07 -14.49 19.68
N VAL A 159 6.93 -15.08 18.85
CA VAL A 159 7.82 -16.18 19.20
C VAL A 159 9.22 -15.91 18.67
N GLY A 160 10.24 -16.37 19.41
CA GLY A 160 11.64 -16.10 19.10
C GLY A 160 12.46 -17.32 18.61
N ASN A 161 11.92 -18.53 18.77
CA ASN A 161 12.61 -19.77 18.40
C ASN A 161 11.65 -20.93 18.17
N LEU A 162 12.14 -22.03 17.62
CA LEU A 162 11.32 -23.19 17.29
C LEU A 162 10.67 -23.85 18.52
N LYS A 163 11.37 -23.92 19.65
CA LYS A 163 10.83 -24.54 20.88
C LYS A 163 9.61 -23.77 21.38
N ASP A 164 9.69 -22.45 21.46
CA ASP A 164 8.56 -21.59 21.85
C ASP A 164 7.44 -21.66 20.79
N ALA A 165 7.80 -21.71 19.50
CA ALA A 165 6.83 -21.84 18.41
C ALA A 165 6.00 -23.13 18.53
N LYS A 166 6.59 -24.27 18.85
CA LYS A 166 5.88 -25.54 19.10
C LYS A 166 4.92 -25.43 20.26
N LEU A 167 5.40 -24.89 21.39
CA LEU A 167 4.54 -24.68 22.56
C LEU A 167 3.32 -23.82 22.22
N ARG A 168 3.52 -22.69 21.51
CA ARG A 168 2.45 -21.78 21.12
C ARG A 168 1.53 -22.36 20.04
N PHE A 169 2.07 -23.18 19.16
CA PHE A 169 1.28 -23.94 18.19
C PHE A 169 0.27 -24.84 18.90
N HIS A 170 0.70 -25.64 19.89
CA HIS A 170 -0.19 -26.48 20.69
C HIS A 170 -1.19 -25.65 21.49
N CYS A 171 -0.79 -24.51 22.06
CA CYS A 171 -1.73 -23.61 22.74
C CYS A 171 -2.85 -23.15 21.80
N LEU A 172 -2.55 -22.79 20.54
CA LEU A 172 -3.55 -22.38 19.57
C LEU A 172 -4.43 -23.55 19.13
N LYS A 173 -3.85 -24.75 18.96
CA LYS A 173 -4.62 -25.98 18.66
C LYS A 173 -5.63 -26.28 19.77
N ASN A 174 -5.22 -26.17 21.03
CA ASN A 174 -6.10 -26.40 22.20
C ASN A 174 -7.20 -25.32 22.33
N GLN A 175 -6.98 -24.11 21.77
CA GLN A 175 -8.03 -23.08 21.61
C GLN A 175 -9.00 -23.33 20.45
N GLY A 176 -8.86 -24.47 19.74
CA GLY A 176 -9.76 -24.88 18.67
C GLY A 176 -9.36 -24.41 17.25
N PHE A 177 -8.20 -23.77 17.08
CA PHE A 177 -7.74 -23.37 15.74
C PHE A 177 -7.28 -24.59 14.92
N LYS A 178 -8.03 -24.91 13.86
CA LYS A 178 -7.67 -26.00 12.93
C LYS A 178 -6.41 -25.66 12.12
N ASP A 179 -6.29 -24.41 11.69
CA ASP A 179 -5.16 -23.90 10.92
C ASP A 179 -4.53 -22.71 11.64
N ILE A 180 -3.23 -22.63 11.55
CA ILE A 180 -2.42 -21.59 12.17
C ILE A 180 -1.58 -20.96 11.08
N VAL A 181 -1.29 -19.67 11.15
CA VAL A 181 -0.32 -19.00 10.27
C VAL A 181 0.94 -18.65 11.04
N ILE A 182 2.09 -18.86 10.39
CA ILE A 182 3.36 -18.28 10.79
C ILE A 182 3.67 -17.09 9.87
N LYS A 183 4.03 -15.95 10.45
CA LYS A 183 4.25 -14.70 9.71
C LYS A 183 5.60 -14.09 10.08
N LYS A 184 6.35 -13.63 9.10
CA LYS A 184 7.51 -12.75 9.34
C LYS A 184 7.03 -11.43 9.94
N GLU A 185 7.81 -10.85 10.86
CA GLU A 185 7.49 -9.57 11.50
C GLU A 185 7.38 -8.43 10.49
N ARG A 186 8.21 -8.48 9.45
CA ARG A 186 8.26 -7.51 8.37
C ARG A 186 8.05 -8.24 7.06
N SER A 187 6.87 -8.10 6.52
CA SER A 187 6.52 -8.64 5.21
C SER A 187 5.30 -7.89 4.68
N ALA A 188 5.21 -7.77 3.37
CA ALA A 188 4.11 -7.10 2.69
C ALA A 188 3.41 -8.04 1.70
N SER A 189 2.14 -7.76 1.40
CA SER A 189 1.35 -8.42 0.36
C SER A 189 1.24 -9.95 0.53
N GLY A 190 1.30 -10.46 1.78
CA GLY A 190 1.20 -11.90 2.09
C GLY A 190 2.48 -12.71 1.90
N PHE A 191 3.61 -12.09 1.50
CA PHE A 191 4.90 -12.77 1.48
C PHE A 191 5.38 -13.04 2.91
N GLY A 192 6.01 -14.21 3.12
CA GLY A 192 6.44 -14.63 4.47
C GLY A 192 5.28 -15.03 5.40
N VAL A 193 4.10 -15.33 4.85
CA VAL A 193 2.94 -15.88 5.55
C VAL A 193 2.72 -17.30 5.09
N PHE A 194 2.73 -18.26 6.00
CA PHE A 194 2.56 -19.68 5.69
C PHE A 194 1.52 -20.31 6.59
N VAL A 195 0.65 -21.12 6.00
CA VAL A 195 -0.33 -21.93 6.74
C VAL A 195 0.37 -23.15 7.30
N ILE A 196 0.09 -23.46 8.58
CA ILE A 196 0.64 -24.58 9.34
C ILE A 196 -0.53 -25.38 9.93
N ARG A 197 -0.58 -26.67 9.63
CA ARG A 197 -1.62 -27.59 10.12
C ARG A 197 -1.05 -28.59 11.13
N THR A 198 0.23 -28.95 10.97
CA THR A 198 0.94 -29.93 11.79
C THR A 198 2.23 -29.35 12.35
N GLU A 199 2.71 -29.95 13.46
CA GLU A 199 4.01 -29.56 14.03
C GLU A 199 5.17 -29.79 13.07
N LYS A 200 5.12 -30.89 12.28
CA LYS A 200 6.13 -31.17 11.24
C LYS A 200 6.18 -30.08 10.16
N GLU A 201 5.00 -29.55 9.74
CA GLU A 201 4.96 -28.40 8.82
C GLU A 201 5.56 -27.15 9.45
N LEU A 202 5.32 -26.90 10.76
CA LEU A 202 5.93 -25.80 11.49
C LEU A 202 7.46 -25.90 11.48
N GLU A 203 8.02 -27.08 11.82
CA GLU A 203 9.46 -27.33 11.80
C GLU A 203 10.08 -27.08 10.43
N ASN A 204 9.46 -27.64 9.39
CA ASN A 204 9.94 -27.50 8.01
C ASN A 204 9.93 -26.03 7.56
N ARG A 205 8.84 -25.29 7.85
CA ARG A 205 8.73 -23.87 7.50
C ARG A 205 9.68 -23.02 8.29
N PHE A 206 9.79 -23.30 9.60
CA PHE A 206 10.73 -22.60 10.47
C PHE A 206 12.16 -22.73 9.96
N THR A 207 12.65 -23.95 9.76
CA THR A 207 14.02 -24.22 9.31
C THR A 207 14.32 -23.54 7.97
N LYS A 208 13.37 -23.59 7.04
CA LYS A 208 13.57 -23.05 5.70
C LYS A 208 13.51 -21.52 5.64
N TYR A 209 12.63 -20.87 6.40
CA TYR A 209 12.31 -19.47 6.18
C TYR A 209 12.52 -18.55 7.40
N PHE A 210 12.57 -19.09 8.62
CA PHE A 210 12.55 -18.32 9.86
C PHE A 210 13.75 -18.54 10.79
N ALA A 211 14.61 -19.52 10.50
CA ALA A 211 15.76 -19.87 11.38
C ALA A 211 16.71 -18.68 11.64
N LYS A 212 16.76 -17.71 10.73
CA LYS A 212 17.59 -16.49 10.85
C LYS A 212 16.83 -15.30 11.43
N ASP A 213 15.52 -15.41 11.60
CA ASP A 213 14.70 -14.32 12.13
C ASP A 213 14.77 -14.32 13.66
N LYS A 214 14.91 -13.13 14.27
CA LYS A 214 14.95 -12.96 15.72
C LYS A 214 13.59 -13.16 16.38
N SER A 215 12.53 -12.89 15.64
CA SER A 215 11.17 -13.08 16.09
C SER A 215 10.20 -13.17 14.91
N PHE A 216 9.06 -13.77 15.13
CA PHE A 216 7.99 -13.99 14.16
C PHE A 216 6.66 -14.15 14.90
N LEU A 217 5.56 -14.18 14.16
CA LEU A 217 4.22 -14.22 14.71
C LEU A 217 3.53 -15.54 14.34
N LEU A 218 2.95 -16.21 15.35
CA LEU A 218 2.00 -17.31 15.17
C LEU A 218 0.61 -16.83 15.52
N GLU A 219 -0.38 -17.06 14.65
CA GLU A 219 -1.79 -16.69 14.88
C GLU A 219 -2.72 -17.79 14.37
N GLY A 220 -3.88 -17.91 15.02
CA GLY A 220 -4.97 -18.73 14.50
C GLY A 220 -5.53 -18.17 13.18
N ILE A 221 -6.00 -19.02 12.29
CA ILE A 221 -6.73 -18.58 11.08
C ILE A 221 -8.19 -18.36 11.43
N ILE A 222 -8.65 -17.12 11.19
CA ILE A 222 -10.08 -16.80 11.26
C ILE A 222 -10.75 -17.34 10.00
N ARG A 223 -11.78 -18.14 10.19
CA ARG A 223 -12.66 -18.67 9.13
C ARG A 223 -13.92 -17.82 9.03
N ASP A 224 -14.75 -18.13 8.06
CA ASP A 224 -16.03 -17.44 7.84
C ASP A 224 -15.89 -15.92 7.72
N VAL A 225 -14.82 -15.51 7.02
CA VAL A 225 -14.55 -14.11 6.73
C VAL A 225 -15.61 -13.55 5.80
N LYS A 226 -16.27 -12.48 6.22
CA LYS A 226 -17.24 -11.71 5.43
C LYS A 226 -16.53 -10.62 4.63
N ALA A 227 -15.64 -9.88 5.27
CA ALA A 227 -14.92 -8.77 4.65
C ALA A 227 -13.49 -8.64 5.22
N SER A 228 -12.58 -8.10 4.41
CA SER A 228 -11.21 -7.77 4.81
C SER A 228 -10.93 -6.28 4.53
N PRO A 229 -11.53 -5.37 5.31
CA PRO A 229 -11.43 -3.95 5.04
C PRO A 229 -10.06 -3.38 5.42
N ASN A 230 -9.56 -2.46 4.59
CA ASN A 230 -8.48 -1.54 4.88
C ASN A 230 -9.10 -0.14 5.03
N ILE A 231 -8.97 0.46 6.21
CA ILE A 231 -9.44 1.81 6.48
C ILE A 231 -8.26 2.76 6.65
N GLN A 232 -8.29 3.89 5.98
CA GLN A 232 -7.16 4.79 5.88
C GLN A 232 -7.45 6.17 6.42
N TYR A 233 -6.45 6.74 7.09
CA TYR A 233 -6.48 8.09 7.62
C TYR A 233 -5.17 8.82 7.35
N TRP A 234 -5.27 10.12 7.13
CA TRP A 234 -4.18 11.05 7.26
C TRP A 234 -4.18 11.64 8.67
N ILE A 235 -3.10 11.41 9.41
CA ILE A 235 -2.91 11.95 10.75
C ILE A 235 -2.13 13.25 10.62
N GLY A 236 -2.83 14.37 10.69
CA GLY A 236 -2.22 15.69 10.72
C GLY A 236 -1.94 16.16 12.15
N ARG A 237 -1.17 17.25 12.30
CA ARG A 237 -0.88 17.83 13.62
C ARG A 237 -2.14 18.29 14.35
N LYS A 238 -3.07 18.91 13.64
CA LYS A 238 -4.34 19.45 14.20
C LYS A 238 -5.55 18.57 13.94
N LYS A 239 -5.57 17.88 12.79
CA LYS A 239 -6.76 17.15 12.30
C LYS A 239 -6.36 15.75 11.82
N ILE A 240 -7.22 14.78 12.09
CA ILE A 240 -7.18 13.46 11.48
C ILE A 240 -8.24 13.46 10.37
N THR A 241 -7.83 13.11 9.15
CA THR A 241 -8.70 13.12 7.97
C THR A 241 -8.90 11.70 7.48
N PHE A 242 -10.14 11.28 7.28
CA PHE A 242 -10.46 10.02 6.63
C PHE A 242 -10.04 10.08 5.15
N ILE A 243 -9.35 9.04 4.68
CA ILE A 243 -8.87 8.94 3.30
C ILE A 243 -9.71 7.95 2.49
N GLY A 244 -10.02 6.80 3.05
CA GLY A 244 -10.79 5.79 2.33
C GLY A 244 -11.03 4.53 3.14
N LEU A 245 -11.97 3.74 2.64
CA LEU A 245 -12.31 2.40 3.12
C LEU A 245 -12.54 1.53 1.89
N SER A 246 -11.82 0.42 1.78
CA SER A 246 -11.95 -0.54 0.69
C SER A 246 -11.72 -1.95 1.22
N ASP A 247 -12.23 -2.96 0.56
CA ASP A 247 -11.89 -4.34 0.89
C ASP A 247 -10.68 -4.82 0.10
N GLN A 248 -9.86 -5.63 0.76
CA GLN A 248 -8.72 -6.30 0.15
C GLN A 248 -9.19 -7.57 -0.58
N LEU A 249 -8.66 -7.80 -1.77
CA LEU A 249 -8.87 -9.00 -2.55
C LEU A 249 -7.64 -9.89 -2.44
N PHE A 250 -7.84 -11.16 -2.10
CA PHE A 250 -6.77 -12.15 -1.97
C PHE A 250 -6.85 -13.22 -3.06
N GLU A 251 -5.75 -13.89 -3.30
CA GLU A 251 -5.71 -15.12 -4.10
C GLU A 251 -6.44 -16.23 -3.33
N GLU A 252 -7.27 -16.99 -4.04
CA GLU A 252 -8.01 -18.09 -3.43
C GLU A 252 -7.06 -19.06 -2.72
N GLY A 253 -7.41 -19.40 -1.47
CA GLY A 253 -6.61 -20.30 -0.62
C GLY A 253 -5.25 -19.75 -0.16
N ARG A 254 -4.92 -18.48 -0.45
CA ARG A 254 -3.65 -17.84 -0.10
C ARG A 254 -3.85 -16.44 0.48
N PHE A 255 -2.88 -15.99 1.29
CA PHE A 255 -2.85 -14.61 1.83
C PHE A 255 -2.15 -13.61 0.90
N ILE A 256 -2.10 -13.90 -0.42
CA ILE A 256 -1.47 -13.03 -1.41
C ILE A 256 -2.48 -11.98 -1.87
N HIS A 257 -2.17 -10.72 -1.60
CA HIS A 257 -3.00 -9.59 -2.02
C HIS A 257 -3.01 -9.45 -3.55
N LYS A 258 -4.20 -9.42 -4.15
CA LYS A 258 -4.44 -9.31 -5.61
C LYS A 258 -5.00 -7.97 -6.03
N GLY A 259 -5.51 -7.19 -5.09
CA GLY A 259 -6.15 -5.92 -5.41
C GLY A 259 -7.06 -5.41 -4.29
N SER A 260 -7.81 -4.38 -4.60
CA SER A 260 -8.77 -3.78 -3.67
C SER A 260 -10.05 -3.40 -4.40
N ILE A 261 -11.16 -3.40 -3.68
CA ILE A 261 -12.48 -3.05 -4.19
C ILE A 261 -13.18 -2.02 -3.29
N PHE A 262 -13.92 -1.12 -3.92
CA PHE A 262 -14.80 -0.13 -3.29
C PHE A 262 -16.18 -0.16 -4.00
N PRO A 263 -17.28 0.02 -3.29
CA PRO A 263 -17.36 0.18 -1.83
C PRO A 263 -16.95 -1.08 -1.07
N SER A 264 -16.54 -0.92 0.18
CA SER A 264 -16.37 -2.05 1.10
C SER A 264 -17.74 -2.62 1.45
N GLN A 265 -17.82 -3.94 1.61
CA GLN A 265 -19.05 -4.61 2.09
C GLN A 265 -19.53 -4.09 3.46
N LEU A 266 -18.63 -3.45 4.23
CA LEU A 266 -19.00 -2.82 5.51
C LEU A 266 -19.90 -1.59 5.36
N VAL A 267 -20.04 -1.02 4.18
CA VAL A 267 -20.91 0.15 3.97
C VAL A 267 -22.37 -0.20 4.27
N GLU A 268 -22.77 -1.43 4.03
CA GLU A 268 -24.11 -1.95 4.29
C GLU A 268 -24.31 -2.38 5.76
N GLU A 269 -23.22 -2.47 6.54
CA GLU A 269 -23.19 -2.94 7.93
C GLU A 269 -22.93 -1.77 8.90
N ALA A 270 -23.88 -0.84 9.00
CA ALA A 270 -23.70 0.40 9.75
C ALA A 270 -23.17 0.22 11.19
N PRO A 271 -23.62 -0.73 12.02
CA PRO A 271 -23.09 -0.93 13.38
C PRO A 271 -21.63 -1.37 13.38
N VAL A 272 -21.24 -2.32 12.48
CA VAL A 272 -19.87 -2.83 12.36
C VAL A 272 -18.97 -1.73 11.85
N LEU A 273 -19.38 -1.00 10.81
CA LEU A 273 -18.66 0.14 10.26
C LEU A 273 -18.39 1.21 11.32
N LYS A 274 -19.41 1.55 12.13
CA LYS A 274 -19.26 2.52 13.24
C LYS A 274 -18.22 2.04 14.26
N LYS A 275 -18.20 0.75 14.58
CA LYS A 275 -17.23 0.16 15.51
C LYS A 275 -15.83 0.17 14.92
N VAL A 276 -15.63 -0.22 13.66
CA VAL A 276 -14.35 -0.16 12.95
C VAL A 276 -13.82 1.27 12.90
N LYS A 277 -14.64 2.25 12.51
CA LYS A 277 -14.27 3.67 12.48
C LYS A 277 -13.84 4.17 13.87
N ARG A 278 -14.56 3.82 14.93
CA ARG A 278 -14.24 4.21 16.31
C ARG A 278 -12.90 3.63 16.77
N LEU A 279 -12.65 2.36 16.53
CA LEU A 279 -11.38 1.71 16.82
C LEU A 279 -10.24 2.39 16.06
N SER A 280 -10.38 2.54 14.76
CA SER A 280 -9.36 3.18 13.91
C SER A 280 -9.08 4.61 14.36
N TRP A 281 -10.11 5.39 14.69
CA TRP A 281 -9.95 6.74 15.23
C TRP A 281 -9.18 6.75 16.55
N LYS A 282 -9.49 5.83 17.48
CA LYS A 282 -8.76 5.68 18.76
C LYS A 282 -7.26 5.43 18.50
N PHE A 283 -6.93 4.58 17.53
CA PHE A 283 -5.54 4.30 17.16
C PHE A 283 -4.86 5.53 16.54
N CYS A 284 -5.52 6.23 15.61
CA CYS A 284 -5.00 7.45 15.01
C CYS A 284 -4.75 8.54 16.07
N ARG A 285 -5.64 8.70 17.05
CA ARG A 285 -5.44 9.62 18.19
C ARG A 285 -4.23 9.23 19.04
N TYR A 286 -4.04 7.95 19.29
CA TYR A 286 -2.84 7.46 19.98
C TYR A 286 -1.58 7.84 19.19
N LEU A 287 -1.52 7.62 17.88
CA LEU A 287 -0.37 8.00 17.05
C LEU A 287 -0.16 9.52 17.06
N GLN A 288 -1.24 10.31 16.94
CA GLN A 288 -1.16 11.76 16.96
C GLN A 288 -0.58 12.27 18.30
N SER A 289 -0.98 11.70 19.45
CA SER A 289 -0.43 12.06 20.77
C SER A 289 1.07 11.71 20.89
N ARG A 290 1.57 10.78 20.08
CA ARG A 290 2.99 10.42 20.00
C ARG A 290 3.74 11.18 18.89
N LYS A 291 3.12 12.23 18.32
CA LYS A 291 3.69 13.04 17.23
C LYS A 291 4.03 12.22 15.99
N CYS A 292 3.34 11.09 15.77
CA CYS A 292 3.43 10.30 14.55
C CYS A 292 2.35 10.79 13.58
N TYR A 293 2.76 11.57 12.59
CA TYR A 293 1.89 12.16 11.57
C TYR A 293 2.11 11.47 10.23
N GLY A 294 1.12 11.52 9.35
CA GLY A 294 1.20 10.93 8.01
C GLY A 294 0.05 9.99 7.69
N LEU A 295 0.23 9.23 6.63
CA LEU A 295 -0.75 8.28 6.13
C LEU A 295 -0.66 6.96 6.90
N THR A 296 -1.80 6.43 7.32
CA THR A 296 -1.91 5.11 7.93
C THR A 296 -3.11 4.35 7.36
N GLY A 297 -2.93 3.07 7.09
CA GLY A 297 -3.99 2.12 6.82
C GLY A 297 -4.05 1.07 7.91
N ILE A 298 -5.23 0.69 8.33
CA ILE A 298 -5.47 -0.34 9.35
C ILE A 298 -6.28 -1.45 8.70
N ASP A 299 -5.77 -2.67 8.77
CA ASP A 299 -6.38 -3.85 8.18
C ASP A 299 -7.19 -4.59 9.24
N TYR A 300 -8.40 -4.99 8.84
CA TYR A 300 -9.30 -5.76 9.69
C TYR A 300 -9.76 -7.03 8.97
N ILE A 301 -10.19 -7.99 9.76
CA ILE A 301 -11.02 -9.12 9.34
C ILE A 301 -12.36 -8.97 10.04
N ILE A 302 -13.44 -9.09 9.27
CA ILE A 302 -14.81 -9.14 9.76
C ILE A 302 -15.40 -10.51 9.42
N THR A 303 -15.91 -11.20 10.41
CA THR A 303 -16.52 -12.52 10.24
C THR A 303 -18.01 -12.39 9.90
N LYS A 304 -18.63 -13.49 9.48
CA LYS A 304 -20.07 -13.54 9.16
C LYS A 304 -20.95 -13.23 10.36
N ASP A 305 -20.49 -13.54 11.58
CA ASP A 305 -21.16 -13.20 12.85
C ASP A 305 -20.77 -11.78 13.36
N ASN A 306 -20.15 -10.97 12.50
CA ASN A 306 -19.76 -9.58 12.77
C ASN A 306 -18.69 -9.41 13.87
N ALA A 307 -17.91 -10.46 14.20
CA ALA A 307 -16.71 -10.27 15.01
C ALA A 307 -15.66 -9.49 14.22
N ILE A 308 -14.93 -8.60 14.91
CA ILE A 308 -13.95 -7.70 14.33
C ILE A 308 -12.57 -8.07 14.85
N TYR A 309 -11.59 -8.23 13.97
CA TYR A 309 -10.20 -8.45 14.33
C TYR A 309 -9.29 -7.45 13.62
N SER A 310 -8.48 -6.71 14.37
CA SER A 310 -7.43 -5.88 13.81
C SER A 310 -6.20 -6.73 13.53
N THR A 311 -5.71 -6.74 12.30
CA THR A 311 -4.66 -7.67 11.85
C THR A 311 -3.30 -7.04 11.72
N GLU A 312 -3.22 -5.88 11.08
CA GLU A 312 -1.98 -5.11 10.94
C GLU A 312 -2.27 -3.63 10.68
N VAL A 313 -1.24 -2.82 10.83
CA VAL A 313 -1.23 -1.45 10.39
C VAL A 313 -0.13 -1.25 9.35
N ASN A 314 -0.43 -0.41 8.39
CA ASN A 314 0.48 0.02 7.35
C ASN A 314 0.65 1.53 7.47
N PHE A 315 1.62 1.98 8.31
CA PHE A 315 1.92 3.40 8.49
C PHE A 315 2.82 3.88 7.36
N ARG A 316 2.25 3.92 6.18
CA ARG A 316 2.83 4.26 4.88
C ARG A 316 1.73 4.36 3.82
N PHE A 317 2.12 4.62 2.56
CA PHE A 317 1.19 4.41 1.45
C PHE A 317 0.74 2.95 1.36
N ASN A 318 -0.55 2.75 1.21
CA ASN A 318 -1.17 1.45 0.98
C ASN A 318 -1.47 1.28 -0.52
N TYR A 319 -1.69 0.05 -0.95
CA TYR A 319 -2.09 -0.20 -2.35
C TYR A 319 -3.38 0.55 -2.69
N SER A 320 -4.38 0.49 -1.81
CA SER A 320 -5.69 1.13 -1.98
C SER A 320 -5.69 2.65 -1.77
N THR A 321 -4.59 3.26 -1.30
CA THR A 321 -4.46 4.72 -1.20
C THR A 321 -4.58 5.38 -2.57
N PHE A 322 -3.88 4.84 -3.56
CA PHE A 322 -3.82 5.43 -4.90
C PHE A 322 -5.19 5.41 -5.58
N PRO A 323 -5.90 4.26 -5.72
CA PRO A 323 -7.21 4.24 -6.33
C PRO A 323 -8.25 5.05 -5.58
N ALA A 324 -8.22 5.09 -4.23
CA ALA A 324 -9.15 5.91 -3.47
C ALA A 324 -9.01 7.40 -3.80
N LEU A 325 -7.77 7.91 -3.83
CA LEU A 325 -7.49 9.31 -4.12
C LEU A 325 -7.66 9.66 -5.61
N ILE A 326 -7.38 8.73 -6.52
CA ILE A 326 -7.66 8.91 -7.95
C ILE A 326 -9.17 9.02 -8.17
N ALA A 327 -9.96 8.13 -7.56
CA ALA A 327 -11.41 8.19 -7.64
C ALA A 327 -11.97 9.52 -7.10
N GLU A 328 -11.46 10.00 -5.95
CA GLU A 328 -11.84 11.29 -5.38
C GLU A 328 -11.47 12.47 -6.30
N ARG A 329 -10.36 12.38 -7.02
CA ARG A 329 -9.92 13.41 -7.96
C ARG A 329 -10.71 13.39 -9.29
N LEU A 330 -11.14 12.20 -9.73
CA LEU A 330 -11.98 12.05 -10.94
C LEU A 330 -13.43 12.46 -10.71
N PHE A 331 -13.93 12.18 -9.51
CA PHE A 331 -15.33 12.43 -9.14
C PHE A 331 -15.36 13.33 -7.91
N ASP A 332 -16.13 14.39 -7.92
CA ASP A 332 -16.27 15.29 -6.75
C ASP A 332 -16.85 14.56 -5.53
N SER A 333 -17.50 13.42 -5.75
CA SER A 333 -18.00 12.50 -4.71
C SER A 333 -17.84 11.06 -5.19
N VAL A 334 -17.35 10.20 -4.32
CA VAL A 334 -17.28 8.75 -4.57
C VAL A 334 -18.59 8.02 -4.27
N ARG A 335 -19.68 8.75 -3.96
CA ARG A 335 -21.01 8.14 -3.80
C ARG A 335 -21.55 7.70 -5.17
N GLY A 336 -22.12 6.50 -5.23
CA GLY A 336 -22.71 5.97 -6.46
C GLY A 336 -21.70 5.51 -7.50
N ILE A 337 -20.45 5.31 -7.10
CA ILE A 337 -19.45 4.64 -7.94
C ILE A 337 -18.89 3.40 -7.24
N SER A 338 -18.45 2.47 -8.05
CA SER A 338 -17.59 1.35 -7.64
C SER A 338 -16.23 1.49 -8.31
N TRP A 339 -15.17 1.05 -7.61
CA TRP A 339 -13.89 0.86 -8.26
C TRP A 339 -13.23 -0.46 -7.83
N LYS A 340 -12.45 -1.02 -8.73
CA LYS A 340 -11.64 -2.20 -8.50
C LYS A 340 -10.22 -1.94 -9.00
N ALA A 341 -9.23 -2.04 -8.10
CA ALA A 341 -7.82 -1.93 -8.45
C ALA A 341 -7.18 -3.32 -8.48
N PHE A 342 -6.37 -3.58 -9.50
CA PHE A 342 -5.77 -4.89 -9.76
C PHE A 342 -4.44 -4.78 -10.50
N THR A 343 -3.65 -5.86 -10.45
CA THR A 343 -2.47 -6.02 -11.29
C THR A 343 -2.83 -6.93 -12.46
N MET A 344 -2.58 -6.45 -13.68
CA MET A 344 -2.70 -7.24 -14.91
C MET A 344 -1.33 -7.77 -15.31
N LYS A 345 -1.30 -8.99 -15.81
CA LYS A 345 -0.09 -9.67 -16.28
C LYS A 345 -0.36 -10.28 -17.65
N GLY A 346 0.64 -10.19 -18.53
CA GLY A 346 0.60 -10.76 -19.87
C GLY A 346 1.97 -10.64 -20.53
N ARG A 347 2.02 -10.59 -21.86
CA ARG A 347 3.27 -10.41 -22.60
C ARG A 347 3.74 -8.95 -22.54
N PRO A 348 5.05 -8.66 -22.59
CA PRO A 348 5.58 -7.29 -22.63
C PRO A 348 4.97 -6.46 -23.76
N THR A 349 4.52 -5.24 -23.41
CA THR A 349 3.98 -4.27 -24.37
C THR A 349 4.15 -2.85 -23.86
N THR A 350 3.97 -1.83 -24.72
CA THR A 350 3.91 -0.42 -24.32
C THR A 350 2.50 -0.03 -23.91
N PHE A 351 2.38 1.00 -23.06
CA PHE A 351 1.07 1.55 -22.70
C PHE A 351 0.38 2.15 -23.91
N GLU A 352 1.12 2.82 -24.78
CA GLU A 352 0.57 3.39 -26.02
C GLU A 352 -0.08 2.30 -26.90
N LYS A 353 0.60 1.15 -27.11
CA LYS A 353 0.04 0.04 -27.90
C LYS A 353 -1.22 -0.53 -27.25
N LEU A 354 -1.20 -0.76 -25.94
CA LEU A 354 -2.37 -1.22 -25.19
C LEU A 354 -3.53 -0.22 -25.31
N PHE A 355 -3.27 1.07 -25.11
CA PHE A 355 -4.26 2.12 -25.19
C PHE A 355 -4.88 2.21 -26.59
N ARG A 356 -4.08 2.24 -27.67
CA ARG A 356 -4.58 2.32 -29.04
C ARG A 356 -5.51 1.16 -29.39
N ASN A 357 -5.20 -0.04 -28.93
CA ASN A 357 -6.04 -1.24 -29.16
C ASN A 357 -7.31 -1.30 -28.31
N SER A 358 -7.38 -0.55 -27.23
CA SER A 358 -8.49 -0.62 -26.26
C SER A 358 -8.93 0.76 -25.74
N HIS A 359 -8.70 1.82 -26.50
CA HIS A 359 -8.94 3.21 -26.06
C HIS A 359 -10.37 3.46 -25.55
N LYS A 360 -11.37 2.79 -26.13
CA LYS A 360 -12.79 2.89 -25.71
C LYS A 360 -13.03 2.36 -24.28
N LEU A 361 -12.09 1.60 -23.72
CA LEU A 361 -12.18 1.10 -22.35
C LEU A 361 -11.60 2.08 -21.33
N PHE A 362 -10.72 2.99 -21.77
CA PHE A 362 -10.06 3.93 -20.88
C PHE A 362 -10.92 5.16 -20.59
N ILE A 363 -10.77 5.71 -19.39
CA ILE A 363 -11.44 6.96 -19.01
C ILE A 363 -10.92 8.08 -19.92
N ALA A 364 -11.83 8.72 -20.64
CA ALA A 364 -11.48 9.78 -21.61
C ALA A 364 -11.66 11.20 -21.05
N LYS A 365 -12.39 11.36 -19.93
CA LYS A 365 -12.67 12.66 -19.30
C LYS A 365 -13.01 12.50 -17.82
N LYS A 366 -12.90 13.57 -17.05
CA LYS A 366 -13.39 13.58 -15.65
C LYS A 366 -14.84 13.10 -15.57
N LYS A 367 -15.17 12.42 -14.47
CA LYS A 367 -16.46 11.77 -14.22
C LYS A 367 -16.82 10.68 -15.23
N GLY A 368 -15.86 10.27 -16.06
CA GLY A 368 -16.02 9.13 -16.96
C GLY A 368 -15.79 7.80 -16.28
N TYR A 369 -16.47 6.78 -16.75
CA TYR A 369 -16.29 5.39 -16.32
C TYR A 369 -15.31 4.65 -17.25
N GLY A 370 -14.61 3.68 -16.72
CA GLY A 370 -13.65 2.88 -17.48
C GLY A 370 -12.39 2.55 -16.71
N VAL A 371 -11.34 2.22 -17.45
CA VAL A 371 -10.02 1.86 -16.96
C VAL A 371 -9.16 3.10 -16.75
N PHE A 372 -8.43 3.14 -15.65
CA PHE A 372 -7.39 4.13 -15.37
C PHE A 372 -6.07 3.41 -15.04
N PRO A 373 -4.96 3.73 -15.71
CA PRO A 373 -3.64 3.16 -15.40
C PRO A 373 -3.11 3.80 -14.11
N ILE A 374 -2.72 2.99 -13.13
CA ILE A 374 -2.12 3.49 -11.87
C ILE A 374 -0.59 3.48 -11.98
N ASP A 375 -0.02 2.39 -12.50
CA ASP A 375 1.42 2.23 -12.71
C ASP A 375 1.69 1.21 -13.82
N ILE A 376 2.41 1.62 -14.82
CA ILE A 376 2.75 0.80 -15.99
C ILE A 376 4.25 0.51 -16.11
N GLY A 377 5.03 0.81 -15.06
CA GLY A 377 6.50 0.72 -15.11
C GLY A 377 7.05 -0.65 -15.50
N LEU A 378 6.32 -1.74 -15.22
CA LEU A 378 6.70 -3.10 -15.61
C LEU A 378 6.01 -3.59 -16.89
N LEU A 379 5.15 -2.80 -17.52
CA LEU A 379 4.37 -3.25 -18.67
C LEU A 379 5.28 -3.58 -19.86
N LYS A 380 6.25 -2.73 -20.14
CA LYS A 380 7.21 -2.92 -21.25
C LYS A 380 8.18 -4.08 -21.04
N THR A 381 8.56 -4.35 -19.80
CA THR A 381 9.63 -5.33 -19.50
C THR A 381 9.11 -6.69 -19.06
N LYS A 382 7.98 -6.72 -18.37
CA LYS A 382 7.40 -7.94 -17.79
C LYS A 382 5.93 -8.17 -18.17
N GLY A 383 5.34 -7.31 -18.99
CA GLY A 383 3.91 -7.36 -19.27
C GLY A 383 3.02 -7.14 -18.05
N GLU A 384 3.53 -6.46 -17.00
CA GLU A 384 2.81 -6.26 -15.75
C GLU A 384 2.49 -4.77 -15.54
N GLY A 385 1.20 -4.45 -15.35
CA GLY A 385 0.73 -3.11 -15.05
C GLY A 385 -0.33 -3.10 -13.95
N GLN A 386 -0.42 -1.99 -13.21
CA GLN A 386 -1.44 -1.74 -12.23
C GLN A 386 -2.50 -0.81 -12.79
N PHE A 387 -3.72 -1.25 -12.72
CA PHE A 387 -4.88 -0.55 -13.24
C PHE A 387 -5.97 -0.46 -12.18
N MET A 388 -6.85 0.51 -12.33
CA MET A 388 -8.15 0.49 -11.69
C MET A 388 -9.25 0.64 -12.74
N VAL A 389 -10.40 0.11 -12.43
CA VAL A 389 -11.65 0.38 -13.15
C VAL A 389 -12.54 1.19 -12.23
N ILE A 390 -13.22 2.18 -12.78
CA ILE A 390 -14.30 2.90 -12.11
C ILE A 390 -15.56 2.70 -12.93
N ALA A 391 -16.66 2.36 -12.28
CA ALA A 391 -17.95 2.10 -12.88
C ALA A 391 -19.09 2.46 -11.91
N PRO A 392 -20.36 2.56 -12.36
CA PRO A 392 -21.52 2.74 -11.48
C PRO A 392 -21.68 1.57 -10.49
N THR A 393 -21.41 0.34 -10.93
CA THR A 393 -21.57 -0.88 -10.14
C THR A 393 -20.31 -1.73 -10.11
N ALA A 394 -20.23 -2.65 -9.14
CA ALA A 394 -19.14 -3.62 -9.05
C ALA A 394 -19.13 -4.61 -10.22
N GLU A 395 -20.30 -4.96 -10.75
CA GLU A 395 -20.46 -5.84 -11.91
C GLU A 395 -19.92 -5.19 -13.18
N GLU A 396 -20.28 -3.93 -13.42
CA GLU A 396 -19.74 -3.17 -14.56
C GLU A 396 -18.23 -2.99 -14.45
N ALA A 397 -17.70 -2.79 -13.22
CA ALA A 397 -16.26 -2.74 -12.99
C ALA A 397 -15.57 -4.07 -13.37
N ASP A 398 -16.19 -5.22 -13.06
CA ASP A 398 -15.69 -6.53 -13.49
C ASP A 398 -15.77 -6.70 -15.01
N ASN A 399 -16.82 -6.22 -15.66
CA ASN A 399 -16.96 -6.25 -17.13
C ASN A 399 -15.83 -5.45 -17.81
N TYR A 400 -15.56 -4.22 -17.39
CA TYR A 400 -14.42 -3.42 -17.91
C TYR A 400 -13.09 -4.14 -17.70
N LYS A 401 -12.86 -4.69 -16.51
CA LYS A 401 -11.63 -5.44 -16.20
C LYS A 401 -11.45 -6.65 -17.13
N ASN A 402 -12.52 -7.43 -17.37
CA ASN A 402 -12.46 -8.59 -18.23
C ASN A 402 -12.24 -8.22 -19.71
N ARG A 403 -12.91 -7.19 -20.18
CA ARG A 403 -12.69 -6.63 -21.54
C ARG A 403 -11.27 -6.12 -21.74
N LEU A 404 -10.69 -5.46 -20.72
CA LEU A 404 -9.28 -5.03 -20.80
C LEU A 404 -8.35 -6.24 -20.91
N ARG A 405 -8.61 -7.30 -20.14
CA ARG A 405 -7.82 -8.54 -20.19
C ARG A 405 -7.90 -9.18 -21.57
N GLN A 406 -9.09 -9.33 -22.13
CA GLN A 406 -9.30 -9.85 -23.49
C GLN A 406 -8.58 -8.99 -24.53
N ALA A 407 -8.74 -7.66 -24.48
CA ALA A 407 -8.06 -6.77 -25.39
C ALA A 407 -6.53 -6.90 -25.32
N TYR A 408 -5.99 -7.12 -24.11
CA TYR A 408 -4.57 -7.34 -23.91
C TYR A 408 -4.10 -8.68 -24.45
N GLU A 409 -4.84 -9.76 -24.23
CA GLU A 409 -4.54 -11.11 -24.75
C GLU A 409 -4.62 -11.15 -26.27
N ASN A 410 -5.59 -10.48 -26.88
CA ASN A 410 -5.78 -10.41 -28.34
C ASN A 410 -4.72 -9.57 -29.09
N MET A 411 -3.80 -8.93 -28.38
CA MET A 411 -2.70 -8.17 -28.99
C MET A 411 -1.56 -9.08 -29.52
N PHE A 412 -1.59 -10.36 -29.20
CA PHE A 412 -0.51 -11.32 -29.44
C PHE A 412 -1.01 -12.61 -30.07
#